data_43ca31c23e68471b92520b4db0856e29
#
_entry.id   43ca31c23e68471b92520b4db0856e29
#
_cell.length_a   1.000
_cell.length_b   1.000
_cell.length_c   1.000
_cell.angle_alpha   90.00
_cell.angle_beta   90.00
_cell.angle_gamma   90.00
#
_symmetry.space_group_name_H-M   'P 1'
#
loop_
_entity.id
_entity.type
_entity.pdbx_description
1 polymer ?
#
loop_
_entity_poly.entity_id
_entity_poly.type
_entity_poly.pdbx_seq_one_letter_code
_entity_poly.pdbx_strand_id
1 'polypeptide(L)'
;ASRTLDRVTWNNSVLIKGDIAEEVGKLKAQEGGEIQVHGSGGLLQTLLKHDLVDTLRIWQFPVVLGNGKRLFGEGTIPRSFRLVDTQQSTTGAVLSVYDRVGHLRYGEVEVGQETVVFDSDATRR
;
A
#
# COMPACT_ATOMS: atom_id res chain seq x y z
N ALA A 1 -0.33 16.20 -0.59
CA ALA A 1 0.85 16.50 -1.42
C ALA A 1 0.45 16.87 -2.84
N SER A 2 1.12 17.80 -3.45
CA SER A 2 0.89 18.22 -4.84
C SER A 2 2.14 18.78 -5.48
N ARG A 3 2.30 18.54 -6.78
CA ARG A 3 3.34 19.17 -7.61
C ARG A 3 2.88 20.46 -8.27
N THR A 4 1.59 20.64 -8.43
CA THR A 4 0.98 21.72 -9.22
C THR A 4 0.33 22.82 -8.40
N LEU A 5 -0.14 22.50 -7.19
CA LEU A 5 -0.72 23.49 -6.29
C LEU A 5 0.37 24.37 -5.68
N ASP A 6 0.10 25.67 -5.59
CA ASP A 6 0.98 26.63 -4.91
C ASP A 6 0.54 26.89 -3.46
N ARG A 7 -0.74 26.73 -3.18
CA ARG A 7 -1.32 26.91 -1.86
C ARG A 7 -2.57 26.06 -1.69
N VAL A 8 -2.94 25.78 -0.44
CA VAL A 8 -4.23 25.21 -0.07
C VAL A 8 -5.09 26.28 0.59
N THR A 9 -6.39 26.24 0.32
CA THR A 9 -7.37 27.21 0.83
C THR A 9 -8.34 26.57 1.84
N TRP A 10 -8.29 25.26 2.00
CA TRP A 10 -9.13 24.52 2.97
C TRP A 10 -8.63 24.71 4.39
N ASN A 11 -9.57 24.74 5.35
CA ASN A 11 -9.22 24.75 6.75
C ASN A 11 -8.43 23.49 7.14
N ASN A 12 -7.52 23.64 8.09
CA ASN A 12 -6.71 22.56 8.63
C ASN A 12 -5.94 21.77 7.57
N SER A 13 -5.56 22.43 6.48
CA SER A 13 -4.83 21.81 5.38
C SER A 13 -3.44 22.41 5.24
N VAL A 14 -2.47 21.54 5.08
CA VAL A 14 -1.07 21.91 4.83
C VAL A 14 -0.62 21.30 3.51
N LEU A 15 -0.01 22.11 2.66
CA LEU A 15 0.53 21.66 1.39
C LEU A 15 1.93 21.08 1.61
N ILE A 16 2.11 19.82 1.23
CA ILE A 16 3.42 19.20 1.16
C ILE A 16 3.96 19.36 -0.26
N LYS A 17 5.06 20.07 -0.38
CA LYS A 17 5.85 20.23 -1.60
C LYS A 17 7.29 19.74 -1.36
N GLY A 18 7.97 19.44 -2.47
CA GLY A 18 9.36 18.98 -2.40
C GLY A 18 9.49 17.47 -2.22
N ASP A 19 10.42 17.04 -1.39
CA ASP A 19 10.67 15.63 -1.14
C ASP A 19 9.59 15.05 -0.22
N ILE A 20 8.68 14.28 -0.82
CA ILE A 20 7.55 13.68 -0.11
C ILE A 20 8.01 12.66 0.92
N ALA A 21 9.06 11.91 0.63
CA ALA A 21 9.57 10.90 1.55
C ALA A 21 10.14 11.55 2.82
N GLU A 22 10.88 12.63 2.67
CA GLU A 22 11.41 13.40 3.79
C GLU A 22 10.29 14.03 4.64
N GLU A 23 9.34 14.68 4.00
CA GLU A 23 8.24 15.36 4.70
C GLU A 23 7.31 14.38 5.42
N VAL A 24 6.99 13.26 4.79
CA VAL A 24 6.20 12.19 5.45
C VAL A 24 7.00 11.53 6.57
N GLY A 25 8.31 11.35 6.40
CA GLY A 25 9.19 10.87 7.46
C GLY A 25 9.16 11.79 8.70
N LYS A 26 9.19 13.10 8.50
CA LYS A 26 9.05 14.10 9.59
C LYS A 26 7.69 13.99 10.28
N LEU A 27 6.60 13.84 9.50
CA LEU A 27 5.26 13.64 10.07
C LEU A 27 5.18 12.36 10.91
N LYS A 28 5.77 11.28 10.45
CA LYS A 28 5.79 10.00 11.18
C LYS A 28 6.60 10.08 12.49
N ALA A 29 7.61 10.93 12.54
CA ALA A 29 8.43 11.14 13.74
C ALA A 29 7.74 11.97 14.81
N GLN A 30 6.66 12.68 14.50
CA GLN A 30 5.88 13.46 15.45
C GLN A 30 5.03 12.54 16.35
N GLU A 31 4.83 12.96 17.58
CA GLU A 31 3.85 12.32 18.45
C GLU A 31 2.44 12.56 17.91
N GLY A 32 1.61 11.52 17.93
CA GLY A 32 0.25 11.59 17.46
C GLY A 32 -0.34 10.24 17.13
N GLY A 33 -1.53 10.26 16.57
CA GLY A 33 -2.23 9.08 16.12
C GLY A 33 -1.76 8.60 14.75
N GLU A 34 -2.55 7.70 14.19
CA GLU A 34 -2.32 7.11 12.88
C GLU A 34 -2.40 8.15 11.75
N ILE A 35 -1.46 8.11 10.84
CA ILE A 35 -1.50 8.89 9.59
C ILE A 35 -2.20 8.04 8.53
N GLN A 36 -3.31 8.52 8.01
CA GLN A 36 -4.09 7.82 7.00
C GLN A 36 -3.90 8.43 5.61
N VAL A 37 -3.76 7.56 4.62
CA VAL A 37 -3.69 7.94 3.21
C VAL A 37 -4.81 7.24 2.45
N HIS A 38 -5.80 8.01 2.03
CA HIS A 38 -6.95 7.53 1.29
C HIS A 38 -6.73 7.68 -0.21
N GLY A 39 -6.12 6.68 -0.81
CA GLY A 39 -5.89 6.67 -2.24
C GLY A 39 -4.72 7.54 -2.70
N SER A 40 -4.72 7.85 -3.99
CA SER A 40 -3.64 8.28 -4.86
C SER A 40 -2.59 7.20 -5.07
N GLY A 41 -2.74 6.46 -6.18
CA GLY A 41 -1.79 5.41 -6.56
C GLY A 41 -0.36 5.92 -6.73
N GLY A 42 -0.19 7.15 -7.23
CA GLY A 42 1.13 7.76 -7.37
C GLY A 42 1.82 8.04 -6.04
N LEU A 43 1.07 8.57 -5.07
CA LEU A 43 1.60 8.80 -3.72
C LEU A 43 1.94 7.48 -3.03
N LEU A 44 1.07 6.47 -3.16
CA LEU A 44 1.31 5.14 -2.60
C LEU A 44 2.61 4.52 -3.12
N GLN A 45 2.90 4.63 -4.42
CA GLN A 45 4.15 4.14 -5.00
C GLN A 45 5.38 4.81 -4.37
N THR A 46 5.32 6.11 -4.16
CA THR A 46 6.39 6.85 -3.49
C THR A 46 6.58 6.38 -2.05
N LEU A 47 5.49 6.23 -1.30
CA LEU A 47 5.54 5.77 0.09
C LEU A 47 6.06 4.34 0.23
N LEU A 48 5.66 3.44 -0.66
CA LEU A 48 6.16 2.06 -0.70
C LEU A 48 7.65 2.01 -1.06
N LYS A 49 8.07 2.81 -2.03
CA LYS A 49 9.48 2.89 -2.43
C LYS A 49 10.38 3.27 -1.25
N HIS A 50 9.96 4.19 -0.43
CA HIS A 50 10.72 4.68 0.73
C HIS A 50 10.38 3.97 2.05
N ASP A 51 9.66 2.86 1.98
CA ASP A 51 9.32 2.02 3.13
C ASP A 51 8.56 2.76 4.25
N LEU A 52 7.69 3.68 3.86
CA LEU A 52 6.93 4.53 4.77
C LEU A 52 5.53 4.00 5.10
N VAL A 53 5.12 2.88 4.48
CA VAL A 53 3.81 2.27 4.71
C VAL A 53 3.95 1.17 5.76
N ASP A 54 3.26 1.34 6.88
CA ASP A 54 3.25 0.36 7.97
C ASP A 54 2.10 -0.63 7.83
N THR A 55 0.94 -0.16 7.41
CA THR A 55 -0.28 -0.97 7.25
C THR A 55 -0.95 -0.64 5.93
N LEU A 56 -1.33 -1.67 5.18
CA LEU A 56 -2.19 -1.57 4.00
C LEU A 56 -3.59 -2.06 4.32
N ARG A 57 -4.59 -1.23 4.02
CA ARG A 57 -6.00 -1.63 4.05
C ARG A 57 -6.54 -1.64 2.64
N ILE A 58 -6.82 -2.83 2.12
CA ILE A 58 -7.21 -3.03 0.73
C ILE A 58 -8.65 -3.50 0.68
N TRP A 59 -9.49 -2.75 -0.02
CA TRP A 59 -10.84 -3.14 -0.37
C TRP A 59 -10.85 -3.79 -1.75
N GLN A 60 -11.36 -5.01 -1.82
CA GLN A 60 -11.58 -5.72 -3.07
C GLN A 60 -13.08 -5.89 -3.31
N PHE A 61 -13.54 -5.37 -4.43
CA PHE A 61 -14.94 -5.48 -4.85
C PHE A 61 -15.11 -6.63 -5.84
N PRO A 62 -16.25 -7.33 -5.82
CA PRO A 62 -16.50 -8.48 -6.68
C PRO A 62 -16.91 -8.04 -8.11
N VAL A 63 -16.05 -7.27 -8.75
CA VAL A 63 -16.24 -6.75 -10.11
C VAL A 63 -14.98 -6.93 -10.94
N VAL A 64 -15.15 -7.11 -12.22
CA VAL A 64 -14.05 -7.13 -13.18
C VAL A 64 -14.14 -5.89 -14.05
N LEU A 65 -13.08 -5.08 -14.01
CA LEU A 65 -12.95 -3.90 -14.85
C LEU A 65 -11.97 -4.18 -15.98
N GLY A 66 -12.35 -3.90 -17.22
CA GLY A 66 -11.47 -4.11 -18.36
C GLY A 66 -10.26 -3.17 -18.37
N ASN A 67 -10.46 -1.94 -17.90
CA ASN A 67 -9.44 -0.90 -17.82
C ASN A 67 -9.42 -0.26 -16.43
N GLY A 68 -8.27 0.23 -16.01
CA GLY A 68 -8.13 0.91 -14.74
C GLY A 68 -6.67 1.06 -14.34
N LYS A 69 -6.44 1.86 -13.31
CA LYS A 69 -5.12 2.00 -12.71
C LYS A 69 -4.82 0.77 -11.85
N ARG A 70 -3.61 0.27 -11.93
CA ARG A 70 -3.13 -0.80 -11.06
C ARG A 70 -2.76 -0.24 -9.69
N LEU A 71 -3.11 -0.97 -8.64
CA LEU A 71 -2.70 -0.61 -7.28
C LEU A 71 -1.17 -0.63 -7.15
N PHE A 72 -0.53 -1.66 -7.66
CA PHE A 72 0.92 -1.77 -7.74
C PHE A 72 1.36 -1.65 -9.19
N GLY A 73 2.13 -0.61 -9.49
CA GLY A 73 2.66 -0.34 -10.82
C GLY A 73 3.92 -1.15 -11.14
N GLU A 74 4.37 -1.04 -12.37
CA GLU A 74 5.66 -1.60 -12.78
C GLU A 74 6.80 -0.91 -12.03
N GLY A 75 7.83 -1.66 -11.68
CA GLY A 75 8.98 -1.16 -10.94
C GLY A 75 8.72 -0.90 -9.45
N THR A 76 7.57 -1.33 -8.91
CA THR A 76 7.34 -1.31 -7.48
C THR A 76 8.38 -2.18 -6.77
N ILE A 77 9.04 -1.63 -5.76
CA ILE A 77 10.02 -2.39 -4.97
C ILE A 77 9.30 -3.45 -4.16
N PRO A 78 9.69 -4.72 -4.28
CA PRO A 78 9.05 -5.80 -3.53
C PRO A 78 9.12 -5.58 -2.01
N ARG A 79 8.00 -5.83 -1.35
CA ARG A 79 7.86 -5.77 0.10
C ARG A 79 7.02 -6.94 0.59
N SER A 80 7.26 -7.39 1.79
CA SER A 80 6.44 -8.40 2.44
C SER A 80 5.48 -7.79 3.44
N PHE A 81 4.26 -8.27 3.40
CA PHE A 81 3.20 -7.92 4.33
C PHE A 81 2.60 -9.20 4.92
N ARG A 82 2.10 -9.09 6.13
CA ARG A 82 1.38 -10.16 6.81
C ARG A 82 -0.09 -9.79 6.94
N LEU A 83 -0.98 -10.68 6.52
CA LEU A 83 -2.40 -10.52 6.75
C LEU A 83 -2.69 -10.58 8.25
N VAL A 84 -3.32 -9.54 8.79
CA VAL A 84 -3.67 -9.43 10.22
C VAL A 84 -5.16 -9.42 10.47
N ASP A 85 -5.96 -9.03 9.50
CA ASP A 85 -7.41 -9.03 9.58
C ASP A 85 -8.05 -9.13 8.20
N THR A 86 -9.23 -9.74 8.15
CA THR A 86 -10.05 -9.81 6.95
C THR A 86 -11.52 -9.72 7.31
N GLN A 87 -12.27 -8.94 6.57
CA GLN A 87 -13.70 -8.72 6.79
C GLN A 87 -14.43 -8.79 5.45
N GLN A 88 -15.63 -9.36 5.48
CA GLN A 88 -16.52 -9.43 4.32
C GLN A 88 -17.76 -8.58 4.56
N SER A 89 -18.17 -7.85 3.54
CA SER A 89 -19.49 -7.23 3.50
C SER A 89 -20.54 -8.24 3.01
N THR A 90 -21.80 -7.95 3.30
CA THR A 90 -22.93 -8.75 2.79
C THR A 90 -23.07 -8.72 1.27
N THR A 91 -22.45 -7.76 0.60
CA THR A 91 -22.44 -7.60 -0.85
C THR A 91 -21.22 -8.20 -1.54
N GLY A 92 -20.34 -8.86 -0.78
CA GLY A 92 -19.17 -9.56 -1.32
C GLY A 92 -17.90 -8.72 -1.42
N ALA A 93 -17.89 -7.47 -0.92
CA ALA A 93 -16.64 -6.72 -0.79
C ALA A 93 -15.79 -7.29 0.35
N VAL A 94 -14.50 -7.38 0.15
CA VAL A 94 -13.54 -7.90 1.14
C VAL A 94 -12.57 -6.80 1.53
N LEU A 95 -12.46 -6.51 2.82
CA LEU A 95 -11.40 -5.70 3.40
C LEU A 95 -10.30 -6.62 3.91
N SER A 96 -9.10 -6.42 3.43
CA SER A 96 -7.91 -7.11 3.93
C SER A 96 -6.94 -6.10 4.54
N VAL A 97 -6.48 -6.39 5.74
CA VAL A 97 -5.54 -5.54 6.47
C VAL A 97 -4.20 -6.27 6.57
N TYR A 98 -3.16 -5.63 6.10
CA TYR A 98 -1.81 -6.17 6.06
C TYR A 98 -0.85 -5.27 6.82
N ASP A 99 -0.03 -5.86 7.67
CA ASP A 99 1.08 -5.16 8.32
C ASP A 99 2.41 -5.47 7.62
N ARG A 100 3.27 -4.48 7.54
CA ARG A 100 4.61 -4.62 7.02
C ARG A 100 5.44 -5.57 7.88
N VAL A 101 6.15 -6.50 7.22
CA VAL A 101 7.05 -7.45 7.90
C VAL A 101 8.52 -7.33 7.44
N GLY A 102 8.85 -6.32 6.63
CA GLY A 102 10.21 -6.06 6.17
C GLY A 102 10.51 -6.63 4.79
N HIS A 103 11.65 -7.32 4.66
CA HIS A 103 12.10 -7.83 3.37
C HIS A 103 11.18 -8.92 2.82
N LEU A 104 11.12 -9.00 1.48
CA LEU A 104 10.37 -10.05 0.80
C LEU A 104 10.90 -11.43 1.21
N ARG A 105 9.99 -12.28 1.65
CA ARG A 105 10.24 -13.70 1.89
C ARG A 105 9.34 -14.50 0.98
N TYR A 106 9.92 -15.43 0.28
CA TYR A 106 9.19 -16.43 -0.47
C TYR A 106 8.79 -17.55 0.48
N GLY A 107 7.57 -18.01 0.38
CA GLY A 107 7.01 -19.01 1.29
C GLY A 107 6.23 -20.07 0.54
N GLU A 108 5.89 -21.10 1.26
CA GLU A 108 4.97 -22.14 0.83
C GLU A 108 3.55 -21.72 1.22
N VAL A 109 2.61 -21.96 0.34
CA VAL A 109 1.18 -21.79 0.61
C VAL A 109 0.51 -23.15 0.52
N GLU A 110 -0.05 -23.58 1.63
CA GLU A 110 -0.92 -24.74 1.63
C GLU A 110 -2.33 -24.33 1.21
N VAL A 111 -2.81 -24.92 0.13
CA VAL A 111 -4.18 -24.75 -0.34
C VAL A 111 -4.84 -26.11 -0.32
N GLY A 112 -5.62 -26.39 0.71
CA GLY A 112 -6.20 -27.71 0.92
C GLY A 112 -5.13 -28.75 1.20
N GLN A 113 -4.97 -29.75 0.32
CA GLN A 113 -3.94 -30.80 0.42
C GLN A 113 -2.72 -30.54 -0.49
N GLU A 114 -2.69 -29.42 -1.20
CA GLU A 114 -1.61 -29.06 -2.11
C GLU A 114 -0.75 -27.94 -1.54
N THR A 115 0.56 -28.10 -1.62
CA THR A 115 1.53 -27.07 -1.26
C THR A 115 2.02 -26.39 -2.54
N VAL A 116 1.86 -25.06 -2.62
CA VAL A 116 2.40 -24.25 -3.72
C VAL A 116 3.67 -23.57 -3.24
N VAL A 117 4.77 -23.84 -3.90
CA VAL A 117 6.08 -23.24 -3.60
C VAL A 117 6.31 -22.06 -4.55
N PHE A 118 6.54 -20.88 -4.00
CA PHE A 118 6.94 -19.71 -4.77
C PHE A 118 8.47 -19.62 -4.79
N ASP A 119 9.04 -19.92 -5.94
CA ASP A 119 10.49 -19.87 -6.15
C ASP A 119 10.95 -18.45 -6.53
N SER A 120 11.99 -17.98 -5.87
CA SER A 120 12.60 -16.68 -6.12
C SER A 120 13.20 -16.56 -7.53
N ASP A 121 13.61 -17.66 -8.13
CA ASP A 121 14.24 -17.66 -9.45
C ASP A 121 13.22 -17.54 -10.59
N ALA A 122 11.97 -17.88 -10.37
CA ALA A 122 10.89 -17.72 -11.35
C ALA A 122 10.49 -16.25 -11.58
N THR A 123 10.81 -15.34 -10.67
CA THR A 123 10.47 -13.92 -10.75
C THR A 123 11.57 -13.06 -11.36
N ARG A 124 12.73 -13.63 -11.71
CA ARG A 124 13.86 -12.92 -12.33
C ARG A 124 13.83 -12.92 -13.87
N ARG A 125 12.79 -13.43 -14.48
CA ARG A 125 12.62 -13.45 -15.94
C ARG A 125 11.73 -12.32 -16.44
#